data_be14612dec91a988d049c33ec407bbf3
#
_entry.id   be14612dec91a988d049c33ec407bbf3
#
_cell.length_a   1.000
_cell.length_b   1.000
_cell.length_c   1.000
_cell.angle_alpha   90.00
_cell.angle_beta   90.00
_cell.angle_gamma   90.00
#
_symmetry.space_group_name_H-M   'P 1'
#
loop_
_entity.id
_entity.type
_entity.pdbx_description
1 polymer ?
#
loop_
_entity_poly.entity_id
_entity_poly.type
_entity_poly.pdbx_seq_one_letter_code
_entity_poly.pdbx_strand_id
1 'polypeptide(L)'
;DHRYPRLEALLADIALGNRMPTQVAQVLAHRVPDKRDLVDIAIGGAHQGEKILITGAERGVVTFANCCMPIPGDDVMGYHTAGRGIVVHRVDCANVAEYRKSPERWVSMGWDRQVSGDFNVALRVEVENRPGVLAQVAAAIAQADSNIDSVEYLDRDNNVAVIRFGIEVSDRVHLADVIRRVRRLGVVHGVQRM
;
A
#
# COMPACT_ATOMS: atom_id res chain seq x y z
N ASP A 1 11.21 -1.42 36.45
CA ASP A 1 10.32 -0.81 37.44
C ASP A 1 9.05 -1.64 37.53
N HIS A 2 8.91 -2.43 38.60
CA HIS A 2 7.78 -3.36 38.82
C HIS A 2 6.53 -2.64 39.41
N ARG A 3 6.11 -1.50 38.82
CA ARG A 3 5.00 -0.72 39.37
C ARG A 3 3.61 -1.28 39.03
N TYR A 4 3.51 -2.17 38.04
CA TYR A 4 2.23 -2.74 37.62
C TYR A 4 2.25 -4.26 37.67
N PRO A 5 1.63 -4.89 38.64
CA PRO A 5 1.58 -6.35 38.75
C PRO A 5 0.63 -7.00 37.74
N ARG A 6 -0.24 -6.21 37.09
CA ARG A 6 -1.21 -6.68 36.08
C ARG A 6 -1.37 -5.65 34.97
N LEU A 7 -1.64 -6.14 33.75
CA LEU A 7 -1.86 -5.33 32.57
C LEU A 7 -3.04 -4.37 32.71
N GLU A 8 -4.13 -4.83 33.35
CA GLU A 8 -5.34 -4.05 33.58
C GLU A 8 -5.08 -2.78 34.39
N ALA A 9 -4.19 -2.84 35.39
CA ALA A 9 -3.83 -1.68 36.21
C ALA A 9 -3.07 -0.62 35.35
N LEU A 10 -2.22 -1.03 34.43
CA LEU A 10 -1.54 -0.13 33.49
C LEU A 10 -2.53 0.51 32.52
N LEU A 11 -3.46 -0.28 31.97
CA LEU A 11 -4.49 0.20 31.06
C LEU A 11 -5.46 1.18 31.76
N ALA A 12 -5.80 0.91 33.01
CA ALA A 12 -6.61 1.83 33.80
C ALA A 12 -5.92 3.17 34.04
N ASP A 13 -4.63 3.19 34.35
CA ASP A 13 -3.84 4.42 34.52
C ASP A 13 -3.72 5.22 33.23
N ILE A 14 -3.61 4.56 32.08
CA ILE A 14 -3.64 5.20 30.77
C ILE A 14 -5.02 5.82 30.50
N ALA A 15 -6.10 5.07 30.77
CA ALA A 15 -7.47 5.52 30.54
C ALA A 15 -7.85 6.71 31.44
N LEU A 16 -7.33 6.75 32.67
CA LEU A 16 -7.54 7.84 33.65
C LEU A 16 -6.62 9.05 33.36
N GLY A 17 -5.75 8.99 32.36
CA GLY A 17 -4.83 10.10 32.02
C GLY A 17 -3.62 10.21 32.95
N ASN A 18 -3.43 9.30 33.91
CA ASN A 18 -2.30 9.30 34.84
C ASN A 18 -0.98 8.93 34.12
N ARG A 19 -1.07 8.34 32.93
CA ARG A 19 0.06 8.00 32.06
C ARG A 19 -0.25 8.33 30.61
N MET A 20 0.72 8.94 29.92
CA MET A 20 0.60 9.17 28.48
C MET A 20 0.85 7.88 27.71
N PRO A 21 -0.07 7.47 26.79
CA PRO A 21 0.09 6.26 25.96
C PRO A 21 1.41 6.22 25.22
N THR A 22 1.87 7.36 24.72
CA THR A 22 3.15 7.51 23.97
C THR A 22 4.37 7.22 24.82
N GLN A 23 4.39 7.63 26.09
CA GLN A 23 5.49 7.33 27.02
C GLN A 23 5.53 5.84 27.36
N VAL A 24 4.37 5.22 27.58
CA VAL A 24 4.28 3.76 27.83
C VAL A 24 4.77 2.99 26.61
N ALA A 25 4.34 3.37 25.41
CA ALA A 25 4.79 2.75 24.17
C ALA A 25 6.30 2.88 23.94
N GLN A 26 6.90 4.04 24.26
CA GLN A 26 8.35 4.22 24.18
C GLN A 26 9.13 3.32 25.14
N VAL A 27 8.67 3.21 26.41
CA VAL A 27 9.32 2.35 27.40
C VAL A 27 9.21 0.87 27.02
N LEU A 28 8.07 0.45 26.47
CA LEU A 28 7.87 -0.92 26.01
C LEU A 28 8.73 -1.21 24.75
N ALA A 29 8.80 -0.26 23.81
CA ALA A 29 9.63 -0.40 22.61
C ALA A 29 11.13 -0.54 22.91
N HIS A 30 11.62 0.06 24.01
CA HIS A 30 13.01 -0.12 24.46
C HIS A 30 13.28 -1.45 25.18
N ARG A 31 12.24 -2.14 25.64
CA ARG A 31 12.36 -3.40 26.40
C ARG A 31 12.05 -4.66 25.57
N VAL A 32 11.51 -4.51 24.37
CA VAL A 32 11.29 -5.63 23.47
C VAL A 32 12.60 -5.92 22.74
N PRO A 33 13.22 -7.09 22.94
CA PRO A 33 14.58 -7.37 22.44
C PRO A 33 14.66 -7.41 20.91
N ASP A 34 13.57 -7.75 20.23
CA ASP A 34 13.53 -7.73 18.76
C ASP A 34 12.12 -7.41 18.26
N LYS A 35 12.02 -6.44 17.29
CA LYS A 35 10.76 -6.14 16.64
C LYS A 35 10.19 -7.31 15.82
N ARG A 36 11.02 -8.31 15.51
CA ARG A 36 10.62 -9.57 14.87
C ARG A 36 9.60 -10.32 15.72
N ASP A 37 9.80 -10.38 17.05
CA ASP A 37 8.91 -11.09 17.96
C ASP A 37 7.49 -10.47 18.02
N LEU A 38 7.37 -9.14 17.84
CA LEU A 38 6.06 -8.48 17.81
C LEU A 38 5.32 -8.71 16.50
N VAL A 39 6.05 -8.83 15.40
CA VAL A 39 5.47 -9.16 14.10
C VAL A 39 4.98 -10.60 14.11
N ASP A 40 5.77 -11.53 14.65
CA ASP A 40 5.40 -12.95 14.78
C ASP A 40 4.16 -13.16 15.68
N ILE A 41 4.03 -12.37 16.75
CA ILE A 41 2.85 -12.39 17.61
C ILE A 41 1.63 -11.79 16.91
N ALA A 42 1.79 -10.68 16.17
CA ALA A 42 0.69 -9.99 15.49
C ALA A 42 0.14 -10.77 14.29
N ILE A 43 0.97 -11.58 13.63
CA ILE A 43 0.62 -12.41 12.47
C ILE A 43 0.46 -13.90 12.79
N GLY A 44 0.35 -14.26 14.07
CA GLY A 44 0.04 -15.62 14.50
C GLY A 44 1.15 -16.65 14.32
N GLY A 45 2.43 -16.24 14.35
CA GLY A 45 3.56 -17.16 14.35
C GLY A 45 3.65 -18.00 13.08
N ALA A 46 3.51 -17.37 11.90
CA ALA A 46 3.64 -18.07 10.63
C ALA A 46 5.02 -18.72 10.50
N HIS A 47 5.05 -20.05 10.51
CA HIS A 47 6.24 -20.84 10.30
C HIS A 47 6.82 -20.59 8.89
N GLN A 48 8.14 -20.75 8.74
CA GLN A 48 8.82 -20.69 7.44
C GLN A 48 8.13 -21.63 6.43
N GLY A 49 7.40 -21.04 5.47
CA GLY A 49 6.66 -21.76 4.43
C GLY A 49 5.17 -21.42 4.32
N GLU A 50 4.56 -20.82 5.33
CA GLU A 50 3.15 -20.45 5.30
C GLU A 50 2.98 -19.01 4.76
N LYS A 51 2.05 -18.84 3.80
CA LYS A 51 1.79 -17.55 3.16
C LYS A 51 0.93 -16.69 4.07
N ILE A 52 1.43 -15.53 4.47
CA ILE A 52 0.66 -14.56 5.27
C ILE A 52 -0.40 -13.92 4.37
N LEU A 53 -1.67 -14.00 4.77
CA LEU A 53 -2.77 -13.38 4.03
C LEU A 53 -3.03 -11.97 4.52
N ILE A 54 -3.14 -11.03 3.58
CA ILE A 54 -3.50 -9.63 3.82
C ILE A 54 -5.02 -9.55 3.84
N THR A 55 -5.60 -9.22 4.99
CA THR A 55 -7.06 -9.09 5.19
C THR A 55 -7.53 -7.64 5.16
N GLY A 56 -6.59 -6.69 5.27
CA GLY A 56 -6.89 -5.25 5.40
C GLY A 56 -7.02 -4.76 6.84
N ALA A 57 -6.99 -5.68 7.82
CA ALA A 57 -7.09 -5.35 9.24
C ALA A 57 -5.72 -5.04 9.91
N GLU A 58 -4.61 -5.31 9.24
CA GLU A 58 -3.23 -5.25 9.75
C GLU A 58 -2.67 -3.82 9.86
N ARG A 59 -3.51 -2.84 10.14
CA ARG A 59 -3.11 -1.43 10.25
C ARG A 59 -1.97 -1.24 11.26
N GLY A 60 -0.85 -0.71 10.79
CA GLY A 60 0.33 -0.39 11.60
C GLY A 60 1.41 -1.47 11.63
N VAL A 61 1.12 -2.72 11.21
CA VAL A 61 2.10 -3.81 11.09
C VAL A 61 2.48 -4.04 9.63
N VAL A 62 1.50 -3.91 8.72
CA VAL A 62 1.67 -4.03 7.28
C VAL A 62 1.44 -2.67 6.63
N THR A 63 2.35 -2.28 5.74
CA THR A 63 2.23 -1.07 4.92
C THR A 63 2.47 -1.40 3.46
N PHE A 64 1.79 -0.70 2.55
CA PHE A 64 1.99 -0.88 1.11
C PHE A 64 3.07 0.05 0.58
N ALA A 65 3.93 -0.48 -0.27
CA ALA A 65 5.04 0.27 -0.84
C ALA A 65 4.55 1.32 -1.85
N ASN A 66 4.92 2.58 -1.65
CA ASN A 66 4.57 3.68 -2.56
C ASN A 66 5.22 3.56 -3.95
N CYS A 67 6.32 2.79 -4.08
CA CYS A 67 7.06 2.64 -5.33
C CYS A 67 6.37 1.74 -6.35
N CYS A 68 5.44 0.87 -5.92
CA CYS A 68 4.74 -0.07 -6.80
C CYS A 68 3.25 -0.20 -6.51
N MET A 69 2.76 0.42 -5.41
CA MET A 69 1.34 0.51 -5.03
C MET A 69 0.60 -0.82 -5.26
N PRO A 70 0.91 -1.89 -4.48
CA PRO A 70 0.29 -3.20 -4.66
C PRO A 70 -1.21 -3.14 -4.33
N ILE A 71 -2.00 -3.84 -5.14
CA ILE A 71 -3.46 -3.93 -4.99
C ILE A 71 -3.91 -5.38 -4.97
N PRO A 72 -5.12 -5.71 -4.47
CA PRO A 72 -5.66 -7.06 -4.51
C PRO A 72 -5.62 -7.66 -5.93
N GLY A 73 -5.14 -8.91 -6.01
CA GLY A 73 -4.90 -9.61 -7.27
C GLY A 73 -3.49 -9.48 -7.83
N ASP A 74 -2.64 -8.60 -7.30
CA ASP A 74 -1.21 -8.59 -7.62
C ASP A 74 -0.48 -9.73 -6.89
N ASP A 75 0.57 -10.25 -7.51
CA ASP A 75 1.54 -11.09 -6.80
C ASP A 75 2.40 -10.22 -5.90
N VAL A 76 2.37 -10.50 -4.60
CA VAL A 76 3.01 -9.67 -3.57
C VAL A 76 3.97 -10.45 -2.70
N MET A 77 4.89 -9.72 -2.10
CA MET A 77 5.82 -10.20 -1.08
C MET A 77 6.05 -9.10 -0.05
N GLY A 78 6.26 -9.51 1.19
CA GLY A 78 6.58 -8.62 2.30
C GLY A 78 8.09 -8.50 2.51
N TYR A 79 8.53 -7.33 2.96
CA TYR A 79 9.91 -7.10 3.37
C TYR A 79 9.95 -6.48 4.76
N HIS A 80 10.69 -7.10 5.68
CA HIS A 80 10.90 -6.57 7.02
C HIS A 80 11.77 -5.32 7.01
N THR A 81 11.20 -4.20 7.42
CA THR A 81 11.91 -2.92 7.56
C THR A 81 12.04 -2.51 9.01
N ALA A 82 13.24 -2.10 9.42
CA ALA A 82 13.45 -1.54 10.73
C ALA A 82 12.55 -0.30 10.93
N GLY A 83 11.65 -0.37 11.92
CA GLY A 83 10.79 0.75 12.31
C GLY A 83 9.42 0.85 11.62
N ARG A 84 9.19 0.17 10.49
CA ARG A 84 7.91 0.22 9.75
C ARG A 84 7.18 -1.12 9.66
N GLY A 85 7.69 -2.18 10.29
CA GLY A 85 7.10 -3.51 10.19
C GLY A 85 7.34 -4.14 8.81
N ILE A 86 6.31 -4.75 8.25
CA ILE A 86 6.35 -5.38 6.92
C ILE A 86 5.89 -4.38 5.87
N VAL A 87 6.74 -4.12 4.88
CA VAL A 87 6.37 -3.35 3.68
C VAL A 87 6.07 -4.33 2.55
N VAL A 88 4.84 -4.26 2.02
CA VAL A 88 4.39 -5.12 0.93
C VAL A 88 4.74 -4.49 -0.41
N HIS A 89 5.41 -5.26 -1.25
CA HIS A 89 5.76 -4.90 -2.61
C HIS A 89 5.13 -5.88 -3.61
N ARG A 90 4.94 -5.43 -4.83
CA ARG A 90 4.71 -6.34 -5.96
C ARG A 90 5.98 -7.12 -6.25
N VAL A 91 5.85 -8.38 -6.62
CA VAL A 91 7.00 -9.26 -6.94
C VAL A 91 7.84 -8.73 -8.11
N ASP A 92 7.22 -8.03 -9.04
CA ASP A 92 7.87 -7.41 -10.22
C ASP A 92 8.40 -5.99 -9.98
N CYS A 93 8.33 -5.47 -8.75
CA CYS A 93 8.84 -4.15 -8.42
C CYS A 93 10.36 -4.06 -8.60
N ALA A 94 10.83 -3.02 -9.31
CA ALA A 94 12.25 -2.81 -9.58
C ALA A 94 13.08 -2.70 -8.27
N ASN A 95 12.51 -2.07 -7.23
CA ASN A 95 13.19 -1.92 -5.95
C ASN A 95 13.36 -3.25 -5.19
N VAL A 96 12.55 -4.26 -5.52
CA VAL A 96 12.67 -5.61 -4.95
C VAL A 96 13.97 -6.29 -5.39
N ALA A 97 14.52 -5.95 -6.56
CA ALA A 97 15.75 -6.54 -7.06
C ALA A 97 16.96 -6.28 -6.16
N GLU A 98 17.03 -5.12 -5.51
CA GLU A 98 18.09 -4.81 -4.54
C GLU A 98 17.94 -5.59 -3.23
N TYR A 99 16.71 -5.83 -2.81
CA TYR A 99 16.40 -6.55 -1.56
C TYR A 99 16.61 -8.05 -1.67
N ARG A 100 16.73 -8.62 -2.87
CA ARG A 100 17.07 -10.05 -3.09
C ARG A 100 18.40 -10.46 -2.47
N LYS A 101 19.23 -9.50 -2.07
CA LYS A 101 20.51 -9.73 -1.38
C LYS A 101 20.33 -10.14 0.09
N SER A 102 19.13 -10.01 0.67
CA SER A 102 18.82 -10.33 2.06
C SER A 102 17.56 -11.20 2.14
N PRO A 103 17.63 -12.46 1.69
CA PRO A 103 16.46 -13.35 1.59
C PRO A 103 15.80 -13.64 2.94
N GLU A 104 16.56 -13.56 4.05
CA GLU A 104 16.08 -13.76 5.43
C GLU A 104 15.07 -12.69 5.88
N ARG A 105 14.97 -11.56 5.18
CA ARG A 105 14.05 -10.46 5.48
C ARG A 105 12.76 -10.51 4.68
N TRP A 106 12.62 -11.52 3.83
CA TRP A 106 11.45 -11.69 3.00
C TRP A 106 10.39 -12.55 3.68
N VAL A 107 9.15 -12.16 3.47
CA VAL A 107 7.98 -12.87 3.96
C VAL A 107 7.07 -13.19 2.78
N SER A 108 6.68 -14.45 2.65
CA SER A 108 5.70 -14.87 1.64
C SER A 108 4.32 -14.32 2.03
N MET A 109 3.74 -13.49 1.16
CA MET A 109 2.46 -12.84 1.40
C MET A 109 1.49 -13.05 0.25
N GLY A 110 0.21 -12.85 0.53
CA GLY A 110 -0.85 -12.87 -0.47
C GLY A 110 -2.08 -12.14 0.02
N TRP A 111 -3.03 -11.95 -0.87
CA TRP A 111 -4.30 -11.33 -0.55
C TRP A 111 -5.29 -12.37 -0.05
N ASP A 112 -6.03 -12.03 0.99
CA ASP A 112 -7.22 -12.79 1.37
C ASP A 112 -8.31 -12.61 0.31
N ARG A 113 -9.19 -13.60 0.16
CA ARG A 113 -10.29 -13.55 -0.80
C ARG A 113 -11.37 -12.52 -0.45
N GLN A 114 -11.45 -12.14 0.81
CA GLN A 114 -12.45 -11.20 1.34
C GLN A 114 -11.89 -9.80 1.52
N VAL A 115 -10.63 -9.55 1.09
CA VAL A 115 -10.05 -8.22 1.18
C VAL A 115 -10.90 -7.24 0.38
N SER A 116 -11.28 -6.15 1.02
CA SER A 116 -12.11 -5.09 0.45
C SER A 116 -11.57 -3.72 0.85
N GLY A 117 -11.88 -2.72 0.07
CA GLY A 117 -11.46 -1.34 0.29
C GLY A 117 -10.93 -0.70 -0.98
N ASP A 118 -10.49 0.55 -0.84
CA ASP A 118 -9.94 1.33 -1.94
C ASP A 118 -8.42 1.34 -1.84
N PHE A 119 -7.76 1.04 -2.94
CA PHE A 119 -6.32 0.94 -3.07
C PHE A 119 -5.80 1.94 -4.09
N ASN A 120 -4.77 2.69 -3.71
CA ASN A 120 -4.18 3.70 -4.58
C ASN A 120 -3.29 3.08 -5.65
N VAL A 121 -3.45 3.55 -6.88
CA VAL A 121 -2.63 3.18 -8.05
C VAL A 121 -2.29 4.44 -8.84
N ALA A 122 -1.09 4.49 -9.40
CA ALA A 122 -0.69 5.53 -10.34
C ALA A 122 -0.77 5.02 -11.78
N LEU A 123 -1.46 5.78 -12.64
CA LEU A 123 -1.49 5.60 -14.08
C LEU A 123 -0.70 6.70 -14.78
N ARG A 124 0.18 6.33 -15.68
CA ARG A 124 0.79 7.22 -16.67
C ARG A 124 -0.05 7.16 -17.94
N VAL A 125 -0.64 8.30 -18.30
CA VAL A 125 -1.49 8.42 -19.48
C VAL A 125 -0.85 9.41 -20.45
N GLU A 126 -0.64 8.97 -21.69
CA GLU A 126 -0.12 9.77 -22.78
C GLU A 126 -1.27 10.17 -23.68
N VAL A 127 -1.47 11.48 -23.91
CA VAL A 127 -2.65 12.05 -24.55
C VAL A 127 -2.27 13.17 -25.53
N GLU A 128 -3.19 13.49 -26.43
CA GLU A 128 -3.10 14.73 -27.20
C GLU A 128 -3.09 15.95 -26.27
N ASN A 129 -2.20 16.92 -26.54
CA ASN A 129 -2.16 18.16 -25.78
C ASN A 129 -3.12 19.20 -26.36
N ARG A 130 -4.40 19.11 -26.04
CA ARG A 130 -5.42 20.07 -26.45
C ARG A 130 -6.48 20.31 -25.37
N PRO A 131 -7.21 21.41 -25.44
CA PRO A 131 -8.28 21.72 -24.49
C PRO A 131 -9.31 20.60 -24.37
N GLY A 132 -9.75 20.32 -23.14
CA GLY A 132 -10.80 19.34 -22.84
C GLY A 132 -10.33 17.89 -22.72
N VAL A 133 -9.08 17.55 -23.06
CA VAL A 133 -8.58 16.16 -22.98
C VAL A 133 -8.52 15.66 -21.54
N LEU A 134 -8.02 16.48 -20.61
CA LEU A 134 -8.01 16.11 -19.18
C LEU A 134 -9.43 15.79 -18.67
N ALA A 135 -10.43 16.57 -19.07
CA ALA A 135 -11.83 16.34 -18.67
C ALA A 135 -12.38 15.02 -19.24
N GLN A 136 -12.01 14.66 -20.48
CA GLN A 136 -12.42 13.39 -21.08
C GLN A 136 -11.82 12.19 -20.35
N VAL A 137 -10.52 12.25 -20.01
CA VAL A 137 -9.85 11.18 -19.25
C VAL A 137 -10.44 11.07 -17.86
N ALA A 138 -10.63 12.18 -17.15
CA ALA A 138 -11.23 12.19 -15.82
C ALA A 138 -12.67 11.62 -15.83
N ALA A 139 -13.48 11.97 -16.84
CA ALA A 139 -14.82 11.42 -17.00
C ALA A 139 -14.79 9.89 -17.24
N ALA A 140 -13.84 9.38 -18.03
CA ALA A 140 -13.71 7.96 -18.29
C ALA A 140 -13.28 7.16 -17.03
N ILE A 141 -12.45 7.76 -16.18
CA ILE A 141 -12.06 7.19 -14.88
C ILE A 141 -13.27 7.15 -13.95
N ALA A 142 -14.00 8.27 -13.82
CA ALA A 142 -15.19 8.35 -12.99
C ALA A 142 -16.31 7.39 -13.44
N GLN A 143 -16.50 7.20 -14.76
CA GLN A 143 -17.46 6.22 -15.30
C GLN A 143 -17.08 4.76 -15.01
N ALA A 144 -15.86 4.51 -14.59
CA ALA A 144 -15.42 3.21 -14.11
C ALA A 144 -15.53 3.07 -12.58
N ASP A 145 -16.28 3.95 -11.90
CA ASP A 145 -16.44 4.00 -10.44
C ASP A 145 -15.10 4.14 -9.68
N SER A 146 -14.11 4.80 -10.30
CA SER A 146 -12.81 5.07 -9.70
C SER A 146 -12.69 6.55 -9.36
N ASN A 147 -12.24 6.84 -8.13
CA ASN A 147 -11.93 8.20 -7.69
C ASN A 147 -10.54 8.62 -8.18
N ILE A 148 -10.35 9.93 -8.39
CA ILE A 148 -9.05 10.53 -8.71
C ILE A 148 -8.55 11.25 -7.47
N ASP A 149 -7.45 10.77 -6.91
CA ASP A 149 -6.78 11.34 -5.75
C ASP A 149 -5.81 12.48 -6.15
N SER A 150 -5.10 12.29 -7.27
CA SER A 150 -4.12 13.28 -7.73
C SER A 150 -3.98 13.29 -9.25
N VAL A 151 -3.59 14.46 -9.80
CA VAL A 151 -3.27 14.66 -11.22
C VAL A 151 -2.01 15.51 -11.33
N GLU A 152 -1.04 15.01 -12.09
CA GLU A 152 0.26 15.66 -12.28
C GLU A 152 0.69 15.56 -13.74
N TYR A 153 1.10 16.68 -14.34
CA TYR A 153 1.75 16.66 -15.65
C TYR A 153 3.22 16.28 -15.47
N LEU A 154 3.60 15.13 -16.02
CA LEU A 154 4.98 14.65 -16.00
C LEU A 154 5.80 15.26 -17.12
N ASP A 155 5.18 15.45 -18.30
CA ASP A 155 5.78 16.05 -19.46
C ASP A 155 4.70 16.69 -20.35
N ARG A 156 5.05 17.70 -21.12
CA ARG A 156 4.13 18.40 -22.00
C ARG A 156 4.87 19.11 -23.12
N ASP A 157 4.51 18.79 -24.35
CA ASP A 157 4.92 19.54 -25.53
C ASP A 157 3.71 20.14 -26.29
N ASN A 158 3.89 20.64 -27.50
CA ASN A 158 2.82 21.25 -28.28
C ASN A 158 1.73 20.23 -28.72
N ASN A 159 2.06 18.97 -28.86
CA ASN A 159 1.20 17.93 -29.44
C ASN A 159 0.78 16.87 -28.43
N VAL A 160 1.65 16.53 -27.49
CA VAL A 160 1.47 15.43 -26.55
C VAL A 160 1.64 15.91 -25.11
N ALA A 161 0.85 15.38 -24.23
CA ALA A 161 1.00 15.53 -22.79
C ALA A 161 1.07 14.15 -22.12
N VAL A 162 1.94 14.02 -21.15
CA VAL A 162 2.04 12.85 -20.28
C VAL A 162 1.54 13.24 -18.90
N ILE A 163 0.46 12.61 -18.48
CA ILE A 163 -0.23 12.92 -17.23
C ILE A 163 -0.18 11.70 -16.31
N ARG A 164 0.20 11.92 -15.07
CA ARG A 164 0.06 10.95 -14.00
C ARG A 164 -1.27 11.18 -13.29
N PHE A 165 -2.06 10.12 -13.19
CA PHE A 165 -3.27 10.08 -12.38
C PHE A 165 -3.03 9.14 -11.19
N GLY A 166 -3.19 9.64 -9.97
CA GLY A 166 -3.41 8.81 -8.79
C GLY A 166 -4.89 8.49 -8.71
N ILE A 167 -5.22 7.21 -8.70
CA ILE A 167 -6.61 6.74 -8.69
C ILE A 167 -6.82 5.68 -7.63
N GLU A 168 -8.06 5.53 -7.18
CA GLU A 168 -8.50 4.49 -6.25
C GLU A 168 -9.20 3.36 -6.99
N VAL A 169 -8.81 2.12 -6.70
CA VAL A 169 -9.41 0.93 -7.28
C VAL A 169 -9.59 -0.16 -6.21
N SER A 170 -10.60 -1.02 -6.37
CA SER A 170 -10.84 -2.13 -5.44
C SER A 170 -9.85 -3.28 -5.63
N ASP A 171 -9.46 -3.56 -6.85
CA ASP A 171 -8.61 -4.68 -7.21
C ASP A 171 -8.03 -4.55 -8.64
N ARG A 172 -7.32 -5.60 -9.06
CA ARG A 172 -6.71 -5.68 -10.39
C ARG A 172 -7.72 -5.76 -11.54
N VAL A 173 -8.91 -6.31 -11.31
CA VAL A 173 -9.97 -6.41 -12.32
C VAL A 173 -10.58 -5.04 -12.56
N HIS A 174 -10.88 -4.31 -11.49
CA HIS A 174 -11.35 -2.92 -11.54
C HIS A 174 -10.31 -2.02 -12.24
N LEU A 175 -9.04 -2.12 -11.86
CA LEU A 175 -7.96 -1.38 -12.55
C LEU A 175 -7.92 -1.66 -14.05
N ALA A 176 -8.09 -2.93 -14.46
CA ALA A 176 -8.11 -3.29 -15.88
C ALA A 176 -9.32 -2.68 -16.62
N ASP A 177 -10.47 -2.52 -15.97
CA ASP A 177 -11.63 -1.84 -16.55
C ASP A 177 -11.36 -0.35 -16.74
N VAL A 178 -10.82 0.33 -15.73
CA VAL A 178 -10.39 1.74 -15.82
C VAL A 178 -9.45 1.94 -17.01
N ILE A 179 -8.37 1.15 -17.07
CA ILE A 179 -7.37 1.24 -18.16
C ILE A 179 -8.02 1.02 -19.51
N ARG A 180 -8.94 0.06 -19.65
CA ARG A 180 -9.64 -0.25 -20.90
C ARG A 180 -10.51 0.91 -21.34
N ARG A 181 -11.25 1.56 -20.44
CA ARG A 181 -12.09 2.73 -20.74
C ARG A 181 -11.27 3.92 -21.19
N VAL A 182 -10.20 4.24 -20.46
CA VAL A 182 -9.28 5.33 -20.82
C VAL A 182 -8.64 5.08 -22.18
N ARG A 183 -8.17 3.87 -22.49
CA ARG A 183 -7.59 3.52 -23.80
C ARG A 183 -8.55 3.64 -24.98
N ARG A 184 -9.87 3.56 -24.75
CA ARG A 184 -10.87 3.73 -25.83
C ARG A 184 -11.07 5.17 -26.28
N LEU A 185 -10.57 6.14 -25.52
CA LEU A 185 -10.61 7.54 -25.92
C LEU A 185 -9.65 7.76 -27.09
N GLY A 186 -10.14 8.28 -28.22
CA GLY A 186 -9.34 8.53 -29.42
C GLY A 186 -8.19 9.52 -29.21
N VAL A 187 -8.22 10.27 -28.12
CA VAL A 187 -7.19 11.25 -27.72
C VAL A 187 -6.07 10.62 -26.87
N VAL A 188 -6.17 9.34 -26.51
CA VAL A 188 -5.21 8.64 -25.67
C VAL A 188 -4.29 7.80 -26.55
N HIS A 189 -2.98 8.04 -26.46
CA HIS A 189 -1.95 7.30 -27.17
C HIS A 189 -1.44 6.08 -26.36
N GLY A 190 -1.44 6.20 -25.02
CA GLY A 190 -0.96 5.14 -24.16
C GLY A 190 -1.44 5.26 -22.72
N VAL A 191 -1.60 4.10 -22.05
CA VAL A 191 -1.90 4.02 -20.60
C VAL A 191 -1.03 2.94 -20.00
N GLN A 192 -0.31 3.27 -18.94
CA GLN A 192 0.54 2.34 -18.21
C GLN A 192 0.33 2.51 -16.71
N ARG A 193 0.30 1.40 -15.96
CA ARG A 193 0.44 1.42 -14.51
C ARG A 193 1.91 1.68 -14.16
N MET A 194 2.13 2.55 -13.20
CA MET A 194 3.46 2.89 -12.70
C MET A 194 3.89 1.97 -11.55
#